data_0816f9adb39ed746902f13a8ed5adc60
#
_entry.id   0816f9adb39ed746902f13a8ed5adc60
#
_cell.length_a   1.000
_cell.length_b   1.000
_cell.length_c   1.000
_cell.angle_alpha   90.00
_cell.angle_beta   90.00
_cell.angle_gamma   90.00
#
_symmetry.space_group_name_H-M   'P 1'
#
loop_
_entity.id
_entity.type
_entity.pdbx_description
1 polymer ?
#
loop_
_entity_poly.entity_id
_entity_poly.type
_entity_poly.pdbx_seq_one_letter_code
_entity_poly.pdbx_strand_id
1 'polypeptide(L)'
;MKKHLFRIIAVLSAAVLLAGCAASRLRLGAAAAGGVYNAFGTAMATQNSTIEVKQTAGSAANLRLLAGGYLQLAVAQSDMAQDAYDGSGVFAHESTERSFSAVAALYEEAVQVVVRADSGITTLEELQGCTLSVGEEESGTEQNAGQVLAACGLNNRLVHTVNLNYTDAAARLADGTIDAMFVTAGLHADALEQLAKTCAIRLLSVDGGVGARLLAAYPAYRACVIPAGTYAGQDEDVWTVSVQALLLASNALSDETVQRLTARYFDSVDAVAAAVPVPLVTDPAVAAAQSVIPYHTGAAAYYTAQGITPAGPEMGASPEQEAAA
;
A
#
# COMPACT_ATOMS: atom_id res chain seq x y z
N MET A 1 0.12 52.03 -37.41
CA MET A 1 0.87 51.49 -36.28
C MET A 1 -0.01 51.07 -35.11
N LYS A 2 -0.91 51.88 -34.55
CA LYS A 2 -1.75 51.52 -33.39
C LYS A 2 -2.65 50.28 -33.59
N LYS A 3 -3.23 50.07 -34.79
CA LYS A 3 -4.12 48.92 -35.09
C LYS A 3 -3.36 47.57 -35.17
N HIS A 4 -2.09 47.58 -35.59
CA HIS A 4 -1.26 46.36 -35.62
C HIS A 4 -0.77 45.98 -34.23
N LEU A 5 -0.44 46.98 -33.37
CA LEU A 5 -0.04 46.75 -31.99
C LEU A 5 -1.18 46.13 -31.17
N PHE A 6 -2.43 46.61 -31.38
CA PHE A 6 -3.60 46.06 -30.69
C PHE A 6 -3.92 44.59 -31.10
N ARG A 7 -3.69 44.24 -32.37
CA ARG A 7 -3.86 42.86 -32.86
C ARG A 7 -2.78 41.92 -32.33
N ILE A 8 -1.52 42.39 -32.17
CA ILE A 8 -0.42 41.62 -31.62
C ILE A 8 -0.66 41.38 -30.13
N ILE A 9 -1.12 42.35 -29.37
CA ILE A 9 -1.45 42.21 -27.94
C ILE A 9 -2.64 41.26 -27.76
N ALA A 10 -3.67 41.32 -28.58
CA ALA A 10 -4.82 40.41 -28.51
C ALA A 10 -4.46 38.97 -28.86
N VAL A 11 -3.52 38.75 -29.80
CA VAL A 11 -3.04 37.39 -30.13
C VAL A 11 -2.13 36.83 -29.03
N LEU A 12 -1.27 37.67 -28.43
CA LEU A 12 -0.44 37.26 -27.29
C LEU A 12 -1.28 36.92 -26.04
N SER A 13 -2.32 37.72 -25.73
CA SER A 13 -3.22 37.44 -24.61
C SER A 13 -4.06 36.18 -24.84
N ALA A 14 -4.49 35.89 -26.06
CA ALA A 14 -5.17 34.66 -26.42
C ALA A 14 -4.23 33.43 -26.33
N ALA A 15 -2.95 33.58 -26.72
CA ALA A 15 -1.95 32.51 -26.61
C ALA A 15 -1.59 32.19 -25.14
N VAL A 16 -1.55 33.22 -24.28
CA VAL A 16 -1.32 33.02 -22.82
C VAL A 16 -2.53 32.35 -22.14
N LEU A 17 -3.76 32.61 -22.61
CA LEU A 17 -4.96 31.93 -22.09
C LEU A 17 -5.08 30.49 -22.57
N LEU A 18 -4.50 30.15 -23.73
CA LEU A 18 -4.47 28.75 -24.24
C LEU A 18 -3.32 27.93 -23.66
N ALA A 19 -2.26 28.57 -23.16
CA ALA A 19 -1.16 27.86 -22.47
C ALA A 19 -1.49 27.49 -21.00
N GLY A 20 -2.61 27.95 -20.46
CA GLY A 20 -3.00 27.78 -19.04
C GLY A 20 -3.81 26.54 -18.71
N CYS A 21 -4.13 25.65 -19.65
CA CYS A 21 -4.95 24.46 -19.42
C CYS A 21 -4.30 23.16 -19.90
N ALA A 22 -3.01 22.96 -19.68
CA ALA A 22 -2.52 21.61 -19.51
C ALA A 22 -2.97 21.19 -18.09
N ALA A 23 -4.09 20.49 -17.99
CA ALA A 23 -4.52 19.92 -16.72
C ALA A 23 -3.35 19.12 -16.16
N SER A 24 -2.80 19.57 -15.03
CA SER A 24 -1.68 18.88 -14.40
C SER A 24 -2.14 17.47 -14.07
N ARG A 25 -1.39 16.47 -14.54
CA ARG A 25 -1.71 15.07 -14.24
C ARG A 25 -1.69 14.84 -12.73
N LEU A 26 -2.58 13.98 -12.25
CA LEU A 26 -2.58 13.53 -10.88
C LEU A 26 -1.43 12.54 -10.69
N ARG A 27 -0.48 12.89 -9.85
CA ARG A 27 0.67 12.02 -9.54
C ARG A 27 0.24 10.98 -8.52
N LEU A 28 0.37 9.70 -8.91
CA LEU A 28 0.07 8.53 -8.08
C LEU A 28 1.37 7.88 -7.62
N GLY A 29 1.62 7.86 -6.31
CA GLY A 29 2.72 7.12 -5.69
C GLY A 29 2.43 5.62 -5.68
N ALA A 30 3.34 4.82 -6.23
CA ALA A 30 3.10 3.40 -6.53
C ALA A 30 4.29 2.49 -6.27
N ALA A 31 5.11 2.78 -5.29
CA ALA A 31 6.29 2.02 -4.88
C ALA A 31 7.26 1.66 -6.04
N ALA A 32 8.16 0.71 -5.82
CA ALA A 32 9.18 0.33 -6.79
C ALA A 32 8.61 -0.39 -8.02
N ALA A 33 9.32 -0.33 -9.13
CA ALA A 33 9.00 -1.09 -10.33
C ALA A 33 9.01 -2.60 -10.03
N GLY A 34 8.06 -3.33 -10.63
CA GLY A 34 7.90 -4.77 -10.40
C GLY A 34 7.08 -5.14 -9.16
N GLY A 35 6.74 -4.17 -8.29
CA GLY A 35 5.82 -4.38 -7.18
C GLY A 35 4.35 -4.26 -7.60
N VAL A 36 3.45 -4.79 -6.79
CA VAL A 36 1.99 -4.80 -7.05
C VAL A 36 1.43 -3.37 -7.13
N TYR A 37 1.88 -2.45 -6.28
CA TYR A 37 1.47 -1.04 -6.33
C TYR A 37 1.83 -0.40 -7.68
N ASN A 38 3.02 -0.72 -8.22
CA ASN A 38 3.44 -0.20 -9.52
C ASN A 38 2.61 -0.79 -10.67
N ALA A 39 2.30 -2.09 -10.63
CA ALA A 39 1.41 -2.74 -11.59
C ALA A 39 0.01 -2.10 -11.57
N PHE A 40 -0.57 -1.91 -10.36
CA PHE A 40 -1.85 -1.24 -10.16
C PHE A 40 -1.85 0.20 -10.70
N GLY A 41 -0.86 1.00 -10.30
CA GLY A 41 -0.74 2.39 -10.76
C GLY A 41 -0.61 2.50 -12.28
N THR A 42 0.18 1.61 -12.89
CA THR A 42 0.36 1.54 -14.36
C THR A 42 -0.94 1.14 -15.05
N ALA A 43 -1.66 0.15 -14.52
CA ALA A 43 -2.97 -0.26 -15.03
C ALA A 43 -3.99 0.88 -14.94
N MET A 44 -4.07 1.59 -13.79
CA MET A 44 -4.91 2.77 -13.63
C MET A 44 -4.56 3.88 -14.63
N ALA A 45 -3.27 4.18 -14.82
CA ALA A 45 -2.83 5.22 -15.75
C ALA A 45 -3.14 4.87 -17.21
N THR A 46 -3.14 3.57 -17.54
CA THR A 46 -3.55 3.08 -18.86
C THR A 46 -5.04 3.34 -19.12
N GLN A 47 -5.90 3.18 -18.12
CA GLN A 47 -7.33 3.45 -18.20
C GLN A 47 -7.67 4.94 -18.00
N ASN A 48 -6.77 5.71 -17.38
CA ASN A 48 -6.98 7.13 -17.09
C ASN A 48 -5.73 7.97 -17.37
N SER A 49 -5.65 8.57 -18.56
CA SER A 49 -4.52 9.39 -19.01
C SER A 49 -4.25 10.64 -18.17
N THR A 50 -5.13 10.99 -17.23
CA THR A 50 -4.89 12.10 -16.28
C THR A 50 -4.00 11.67 -15.12
N ILE A 51 -3.68 10.37 -14.96
CA ILE A 51 -2.80 9.85 -13.93
C ILE A 51 -1.37 9.74 -14.46
N GLU A 52 -0.40 10.10 -13.62
CA GLU A 52 1.02 9.91 -13.82
C GLU A 52 1.59 9.10 -12.66
N VAL A 53 2.09 7.91 -12.94
CA VAL A 53 2.66 7.02 -11.92
C VAL A 53 4.05 7.51 -11.50
N LYS A 54 4.29 7.55 -10.21
CA LYS A 54 5.58 7.88 -9.59
C LYS A 54 6.10 6.68 -8.81
N GLN A 55 7.32 6.27 -9.09
CA GLN A 55 8.01 5.27 -8.30
C GLN A 55 8.46 5.88 -6.98
N THR A 56 8.33 5.13 -5.90
CA THR A 56 8.67 5.52 -4.53
C THR A 56 9.22 4.31 -3.78
N ALA A 57 9.64 4.48 -2.53
CA ALA A 57 10.11 3.37 -1.70
C ALA A 57 8.96 2.51 -1.12
N GLY A 58 7.73 3.03 -1.06
CA GLY A 58 6.58 2.28 -0.54
C GLY A 58 5.63 3.12 0.30
N SER A 59 4.92 2.50 1.24
CA SER A 59 3.79 3.11 1.95
C SER A 59 4.18 4.36 2.73
N ALA A 60 5.26 4.35 3.54
CA ALA A 60 5.64 5.52 4.32
C ALA A 60 6.07 6.69 3.43
N ALA A 61 6.91 6.41 2.42
CA ALA A 61 7.31 7.42 1.44
C ALA A 61 6.10 8.01 0.70
N ASN A 62 5.14 7.16 0.30
CA ASN A 62 3.92 7.60 -0.38
C ASN A 62 3.08 8.54 0.49
N LEU A 63 2.90 8.22 1.77
CA LEU A 63 2.13 9.02 2.71
C LEU A 63 2.79 10.37 2.99
N ARG A 64 4.12 10.42 3.18
CA ARG A 64 4.87 11.67 3.33
C ARG A 64 4.78 12.57 2.09
N LEU A 65 4.93 11.99 0.90
CA LEU A 65 4.82 12.72 -0.37
C LEU A 65 3.39 13.20 -0.64
N LEU A 66 2.38 12.42 -0.24
CA LEU A 66 0.97 12.78 -0.34
C LEU A 66 0.64 13.96 0.60
N ALA A 67 1.05 13.87 1.86
CA ALA A 67 0.88 14.94 2.86
C ALA A 67 1.63 16.22 2.47
N GLY A 68 2.83 16.09 1.92
CA GLY A 68 3.63 17.19 1.41
C GLY A 68 3.14 17.80 0.08
N GLY A 69 2.05 17.28 -0.51
CA GLY A 69 1.45 17.78 -1.77
C GLY A 69 2.25 17.43 -3.04
N TYR A 70 3.31 16.61 -2.95
CA TYR A 70 4.05 16.12 -4.11
C TYR A 70 3.26 15.08 -4.90
N LEU A 71 2.46 14.29 -4.20
CA LEU A 71 1.49 13.36 -4.79
C LEU A 71 0.08 13.89 -4.58
N GLN A 72 -0.84 13.52 -5.46
CA GLN A 72 -2.27 13.74 -5.33
C GLN A 72 -3.02 12.46 -5.00
N LEU A 73 -2.42 11.32 -5.37
CA LEU A 73 -2.92 9.97 -5.11
C LEU A 73 -1.78 9.11 -4.60
N ALA A 74 -2.09 8.10 -3.80
CA ALA A 74 -1.11 7.14 -3.32
C ALA A 74 -1.73 5.75 -3.14
N VAL A 75 -0.92 4.70 -3.26
CA VAL A 75 -1.26 3.38 -2.72
C VAL A 75 -0.45 3.18 -1.45
N ALA A 76 -1.11 2.78 -0.37
CA ALA A 76 -0.44 2.51 0.91
C ALA A 76 -1.19 1.44 1.69
N GLN A 77 -0.48 0.78 2.60
CA GLN A 77 -1.04 -0.16 3.56
C GLN A 77 -1.96 0.56 4.56
N SER A 78 -3.01 -0.11 4.99
CA SER A 78 -4.01 0.45 5.91
C SER A 78 -3.46 0.80 7.28
N ASP A 79 -2.54 0.00 7.84
CA ASP A 79 -1.86 0.26 9.09
C ASP A 79 -1.02 1.53 9.02
N MET A 80 -0.22 1.67 7.96
CA MET A 80 0.59 2.86 7.70
C MET A 80 -0.28 4.10 7.44
N ALA A 81 -1.39 3.92 6.70
CA ALA A 81 -2.33 5.00 6.45
C ALA A 81 -3.01 5.47 7.74
N GLN A 82 -3.37 4.57 8.65
CA GLN A 82 -3.91 4.90 9.96
C GLN A 82 -2.90 5.65 10.80
N ASP A 83 -1.66 5.13 10.95
CA ASP A 83 -0.60 5.79 11.70
C ASP A 83 -0.33 7.21 11.19
N ALA A 84 -0.23 7.41 9.87
CA ALA A 84 -0.01 8.71 9.27
C ALA A 84 -1.21 9.66 9.43
N TYR A 85 -2.44 9.12 9.38
CA TYR A 85 -3.67 9.89 9.57
C TYR A 85 -3.82 10.39 11.00
N ASP A 86 -3.42 9.56 11.99
CA ASP A 86 -3.52 9.84 13.42
C ASP A 86 -2.27 10.56 13.97
N GLY A 87 -1.20 10.70 13.16
CA GLY A 87 0.08 11.25 13.61
C GLY A 87 0.78 10.35 14.64
N SER A 88 0.69 9.05 14.46
CA SER A 88 1.24 8.03 15.35
C SER A 88 2.36 7.21 14.69
N GLY A 89 2.89 6.20 15.38
CA GLY A 89 3.91 5.31 14.87
C GLY A 89 5.13 6.07 14.36
N VAL A 90 5.57 5.74 13.14
CA VAL A 90 6.73 6.39 12.50
C VAL A 90 6.44 7.84 12.07
N PHE A 91 5.19 8.27 12.11
CA PHE A 91 4.75 9.64 11.77
C PHE A 91 4.49 10.54 12.98
N ALA A 92 4.75 10.09 14.22
CA ALA A 92 4.38 10.77 15.46
C ALA A 92 4.90 12.22 15.61
N HIS A 93 5.82 12.66 14.79
CA HIS A 93 6.39 14.02 14.82
C HIS A 93 6.36 14.68 13.42
N GLU A 94 5.51 14.21 12.54
CA GLU A 94 5.40 14.67 11.16
C GLU A 94 4.05 15.35 10.92
N SER A 95 3.98 16.23 9.92
CA SER A 95 2.73 16.92 9.55
C SER A 95 1.97 16.11 8.49
N THR A 96 1.63 14.87 8.80
CA THR A 96 0.87 13.98 7.90
C THR A 96 -0.61 13.92 8.25
N GLU A 97 -0.97 14.28 9.48
CA GLU A 97 -2.30 14.13 10.06
C GLU A 97 -3.41 14.67 9.16
N ARG A 98 -4.40 13.80 8.87
CA ARG A 98 -5.66 14.16 8.19
C ARG A 98 -5.51 14.89 6.86
N SER A 99 -4.34 14.80 6.21
CA SER A 99 -4.06 15.48 4.93
C SER A 99 -4.57 14.71 3.70
N PHE A 100 -5.02 13.47 3.90
CA PHE A 100 -5.51 12.56 2.87
C PHE A 100 -6.67 11.71 3.41
N SER A 101 -7.37 11.05 2.50
CA SER A 101 -8.49 10.16 2.84
C SER A 101 -8.55 8.98 1.86
N ALA A 102 -9.28 7.92 2.24
CA ALA A 102 -9.44 6.73 1.42
C ALA A 102 -10.32 6.98 0.19
N VAL A 103 -9.99 6.32 -0.90
CA VAL A 103 -10.81 6.25 -2.12
C VAL A 103 -11.41 4.85 -2.26
N ALA A 104 -10.59 3.80 -2.14
CA ALA A 104 -11.03 2.41 -2.26
C ALA A 104 -10.07 1.48 -1.52
N ALA A 105 -10.58 0.39 -0.96
CA ALA A 105 -9.77 -0.76 -0.62
C ALA A 105 -9.48 -1.57 -1.89
N LEU A 106 -8.23 -2.05 -2.03
CA LEU A 106 -7.74 -2.66 -3.27
C LEU A 106 -7.60 -4.18 -3.17
N TYR A 107 -6.83 -4.68 -2.22
CA TYR A 107 -6.56 -6.10 -2.00
C TYR A 107 -5.89 -6.32 -0.65
N GLU A 108 -5.94 -7.55 -0.16
CA GLU A 108 -5.30 -7.96 1.08
C GLU A 108 -3.82 -8.27 0.87
N GLU A 109 -2.97 -7.83 1.79
CA GLU A 109 -1.53 -8.04 1.81
C GLU A 109 -1.14 -8.86 3.03
N ALA A 110 -0.78 -10.13 2.81
CA ALA A 110 -0.32 -11.02 3.87
C ALA A 110 1.12 -10.70 4.27
N VAL A 111 1.41 -10.71 5.56
CA VAL A 111 2.78 -10.67 6.08
C VAL A 111 3.37 -12.07 5.93
N GLN A 112 4.36 -12.21 5.07
CA GLN A 112 4.99 -13.47 4.70
C GLN A 112 6.45 -13.47 5.18
N VAL A 113 6.78 -14.39 6.08
CA VAL A 113 8.15 -14.56 6.57
C VAL A 113 8.72 -15.81 5.93
N VAL A 114 9.72 -15.64 5.08
CA VAL A 114 10.22 -16.67 4.18
C VAL A 114 11.65 -17.03 4.53
N VAL A 115 11.91 -18.33 4.67
CA VAL A 115 13.24 -18.92 4.88
C VAL A 115 13.49 -20.02 3.84
N ARG A 116 14.75 -20.43 3.64
CA ARG A 116 15.00 -21.64 2.88
C ARG A 116 14.51 -22.88 3.65
N ALA A 117 13.94 -23.83 2.95
CA ALA A 117 13.42 -25.07 3.56
C ALA A 117 14.51 -25.89 4.24
N ASP A 118 15.76 -25.80 3.78
CA ASP A 118 16.95 -26.50 4.32
C ASP A 118 17.68 -25.72 5.42
N SER A 119 17.22 -24.53 5.80
CA SER A 119 17.87 -23.69 6.82
C SER A 119 17.79 -24.26 8.24
N GLY A 120 16.85 -25.18 8.50
CA GLY A 120 16.53 -25.65 9.84
C GLY A 120 15.64 -24.71 10.64
N ILE A 121 15.38 -23.48 10.17
CA ILE A 121 14.50 -22.50 10.81
C ILE A 121 13.04 -22.91 10.56
N THR A 122 12.26 -23.04 11.64
CA THR A 122 10.85 -23.51 11.60
C THR A 122 9.90 -22.60 12.36
N THR A 123 10.43 -21.70 13.22
CA THR A 123 9.65 -20.75 14.04
C THR A 123 10.24 -19.35 13.94
N LEU A 124 9.44 -18.36 14.34
CA LEU A 124 9.89 -16.96 14.35
C LEU A 124 10.98 -16.70 15.41
N GLU A 125 10.95 -17.40 16.53
CA GLU A 125 11.93 -17.26 17.62
C GLU A 125 13.33 -17.72 17.18
N GLU A 126 13.42 -18.68 16.24
CA GLU A 126 14.68 -19.17 15.67
C GLU A 126 15.36 -18.17 14.72
N LEU A 127 14.72 -17.05 14.44
CA LEU A 127 15.34 -15.93 13.72
C LEU A 127 16.39 -15.18 14.55
N GLN A 128 16.52 -15.50 15.85
CA GLN A 128 17.55 -14.90 16.68
C GLN A 128 18.97 -15.21 16.14
N GLY A 129 19.77 -14.16 15.95
CA GLY A 129 21.12 -14.25 15.40
C GLY A 129 21.18 -14.25 13.86
N CYS A 130 20.03 -14.35 13.19
CA CYS A 130 19.93 -14.38 11.74
C CYS A 130 20.05 -13.01 11.08
N THR A 131 20.40 -13.02 9.79
CA THR A 131 20.37 -11.85 8.90
C THR A 131 19.07 -11.86 8.11
N LEU A 132 18.24 -10.80 8.27
CA LEU A 132 16.88 -10.72 7.75
C LEU A 132 16.74 -9.54 6.79
N SER A 133 16.18 -9.76 5.59
CA SER A 133 15.66 -8.66 4.79
C SER A 133 14.30 -8.23 5.34
N VAL A 134 14.17 -6.95 5.69
CA VAL A 134 12.95 -6.38 6.26
C VAL A 134 12.16 -5.52 5.27
N GLY A 135 12.48 -5.59 3.98
CA GLY A 135 11.90 -4.71 2.96
C GLY A 135 12.75 -3.47 2.70
N GLU A 136 12.33 -2.66 1.75
CA GLU A 136 12.99 -1.37 1.47
C GLU A 136 12.79 -0.40 2.64
N GLU A 137 13.75 0.49 2.83
CA GLU A 137 13.61 1.61 3.77
C GLU A 137 12.36 2.45 3.41
N GLU A 138 11.60 2.88 4.41
CA GLU A 138 10.31 3.58 4.23
C GLU A 138 9.20 2.75 3.56
N SER A 139 9.35 1.43 3.50
CA SER A 139 8.26 0.53 3.06
C SER A 139 7.34 0.13 4.22
N GLY A 140 6.12 -0.28 3.90
CA GLY A 140 5.22 -0.90 4.89
C GLY A 140 5.74 -2.25 5.36
N THR A 141 6.47 -2.99 4.52
CA THR A 141 7.12 -4.26 4.91
C THR A 141 8.14 -4.06 6.01
N GLU A 142 8.95 -2.99 5.96
CA GLU A 142 9.89 -2.67 7.02
C GLU A 142 9.17 -2.45 8.37
N GLN A 143 8.06 -1.72 8.35
CA GLN A 143 7.24 -1.49 9.55
C GLN A 143 6.66 -2.81 10.07
N ASN A 144 6.04 -3.62 9.20
CA ASN A 144 5.44 -4.89 9.59
C ASN A 144 6.49 -5.87 10.12
N ALA A 145 7.67 -5.97 9.50
CA ALA A 145 8.77 -6.78 9.98
C ALA A 145 9.20 -6.36 11.40
N GLY A 146 9.37 -5.05 11.64
CA GLY A 146 9.67 -4.52 12.96
C GLY A 146 8.63 -4.89 14.01
N GLN A 147 7.34 -4.81 13.67
CA GLN A 147 6.23 -5.16 14.55
C GLN A 147 6.20 -6.67 14.86
N VAL A 148 6.37 -7.54 13.84
CA VAL A 148 6.44 -9.01 14.03
C VAL A 148 7.65 -9.37 14.91
N LEU A 149 8.83 -8.84 14.63
CA LEU A 149 10.03 -9.08 15.44
C LEU A 149 9.82 -8.63 16.88
N ALA A 150 9.28 -7.44 17.10
CA ALA A 150 8.98 -6.95 18.45
C ALA A 150 7.96 -7.84 19.17
N ALA A 151 6.94 -8.33 18.45
CA ALA A 151 5.96 -9.27 19.01
C ALA A 151 6.57 -10.63 19.37
N CYS A 152 7.67 -11.04 18.72
CA CYS A 152 8.46 -12.23 19.09
C CYS A 152 9.47 -11.96 20.21
N GLY A 153 9.62 -10.70 20.67
CA GLY A 153 10.66 -10.31 21.61
C GLY A 153 12.05 -10.15 20.98
N LEU A 154 12.11 -10.09 19.65
CA LEU A 154 13.32 -9.85 18.87
C LEU A 154 13.48 -8.35 18.59
N ASN A 155 14.72 -7.89 18.49
CA ASN A 155 15.06 -6.50 18.17
C ASN A 155 16.41 -6.45 17.45
N ASN A 156 16.83 -5.27 16.98
CA ASN A 156 18.08 -5.04 16.23
C ASN A 156 19.38 -5.42 16.99
N ARG A 157 19.33 -5.83 18.26
CA ARG A 157 20.46 -6.42 18.99
C ARG A 157 20.48 -7.93 18.89
N LEU A 158 19.35 -8.53 18.57
CA LEU A 158 19.16 -9.97 18.51
C LEU A 158 19.11 -10.51 17.08
N VAL A 159 18.87 -9.65 16.10
CA VAL A 159 18.86 -9.97 14.66
C VAL A 159 19.64 -8.93 13.87
N HIS A 160 20.10 -9.28 12.67
CA HIS A 160 20.75 -8.35 11.74
C HIS A 160 19.79 -8.02 10.61
N THR A 161 19.27 -6.80 10.58
CA THR A 161 18.33 -6.37 9.53
C THR A 161 19.05 -5.69 8.37
N VAL A 162 18.59 -5.94 7.13
CA VAL A 162 19.02 -5.27 5.91
C VAL A 162 17.80 -4.83 5.10
N ASN A 163 17.89 -3.66 4.50
CA ASN A 163 16.82 -3.13 3.65
C ASN A 163 17.08 -3.49 2.18
N LEU A 164 16.21 -4.30 1.60
CA LEU A 164 16.29 -4.78 0.22
C LEU A 164 14.90 -4.77 -0.41
N ASN A 165 14.84 -4.53 -1.73
CA ASN A 165 13.63 -4.85 -2.49
C ASN A 165 13.43 -6.38 -2.56
N TYR A 166 12.23 -6.83 -2.90
CA TYR A 166 11.88 -8.25 -2.89
C TYR A 166 12.73 -9.10 -3.84
N THR A 167 13.11 -8.57 -4.99
CA THR A 167 13.93 -9.29 -5.98
C THR A 167 15.35 -9.55 -5.45
N ASP A 168 15.99 -8.52 -4.89
CA ASP A 168 17.33 -8.64 -4.31
C ASP A 168 17.31 -9.51 -3.03
N ALA A 169 16.26 -9.39 -2.21
CA ALA A 169 16.07 -10.23 -1.03
C ALA A 169 15.92 -11.70 -1.42
N ALA A 170 15.09 -12.01 -2.42
CA ALA A 170 14.91 -13.38 -2.93
C ALA A 170 16.22 -13.96 -3.46
N ALA A 171 17.01 -13.19 -4.22
CA ALA A 171 18.30 -13.62 -4.72
C ALA A 171 19.29 -13.93 -3.58
N ARG A 172 19.36 -13.06 -2.55
CA ARG A 172 20.22 -13.26 -1.39
C ARG A 172 19.76 -14.37 -0.44
N LEU A 173 18.45 -14.62 -0.38
CA LEU A 173 17.93 -15.78 0.35
C LEU A 173 18.32 -17.08 -0.36
N ALA A 174 18.21 -17.14 -1.69
CA ALA A 174 18.56 -18.30 -2.48
C ALA A 174 20.07 -18.64 -2.40
N ASP A 175 20.95 -17.63 -2.39
CA ASP A 175 22.40 -17.85 -2.27
C ASP A 175 22.90 -18.00 -0.82
N GLY A 176 22.00 -17.83 0.17
CA GLY A 176 22.31 -17.96 1.61
C GLY A 176 23.04 -16.78 2.23
N THR A 177 23.08 -15.61 1.54
CA THR A 177 23.67 -14.38 2.09
C THR A 177 22.78 -13.74 3.16
N ILE A 178 21.48 -14.04 3.15
CA ILE A 178 20.52 -13.76 4.22
C ILE A 178 19.80 -15.06 4.61
N ASP A 179 19.28 -15.11 5.84
CA ASP A 179 18.62 -16.29 6.42
C ASP A 179 17.10 -16.25 6.22
N ALA A 180 16.50 -15.06 6.22
CA ALA A 180 15.08 -14.86 6.01
C ALA A 180 14.77 -13.56 5.29
N MET A 181 13.58 -13.48 4.68
CA MET A 181 13.04 -12.24 4.14
C MET A 181 11.59 -12.05 4.56
N PHE A 182 11.23 -10.80 4.84
CA PHE A 182 9.85 -10.37 5.03
C PHE A 182 9.29 -9.84 3.72
N VAL A 183 8.05 -10.19 3.45
CA VAL A 183 7.26 -9.69 2.30
C VAL A 183 5.87 -9.40 2.81
N THR A 184 5.42 -8.15 2.72
CA THR A 184 4.01 -7.79 2.92
C THR A 184 3.42 -7.45 1.56
N ALA A 185 2.67 -8.39 1.00
CA ALA A 185 2.13 -8.29 -0.34
C ALA A 185 0.93 -9.24 -0.50
N GLY A 186 0.17 -9.05 -1.57
CA GLY A 186 -0.81 -10.04 -1.98
C GLY A 186 -0.17 -11.41 -2.24
N LEU A 187 -0.97 -12.46 -2.12
CA LEU A 187 -0.52 -13.81 -2.43
C LEU A 187 -0.08 -13.91 -3.90
N HIS A 188 0.79 -14.86 -4.21
CA HIS A 188 1.42 -15.01 -5.54
C HIS A 188 2.31 -13.83 -5.94
N ALA A 189 2.94 -13.14 -4.96
CA ALA A 189 3.92 -12.11 -5.27
C ALA A 189 5.04 -12.65 -6.17
N ASP A 190 5.30 -11.98 -7.29
CA ASP A 190 6.22 -12.46 -8.34
C ASP A 190 7.60 -12.89 -7.81
N ALA A 191 8.16 -12.12 -6.86
CA ALA A 191 9.46 -12.44 -6.27
C ALA A 191 9.45 -13.80 -5.54
N LEU A 192 8.37 -14.12 -4.81
CA LEU A 192 8.22 -15.39 -4.11
C LEU A 192 7.91 -16.53 -5.08
N GLU A 193 7.09 -16.28 -6.10
CA GLU A 193 6.82 -17.25 -7.17
C GLU A 193 8.10 -17.67 -7.91
N GLN A 194 8.99 -16.73 -8.21
CA GLN A 194 10.25 -17.03 -8.89
C GLN A 194 11.23 -17.70 -7.93
N LEU A 195 11.31 -17.24 -6.67
CA LEU A 195 12.15 -17.86 -5.65
C LEU A 195 11.78 -19.31 -5.43
N ALA A 196 10.50 -19.63 -5.22
CA ALA A 196 10.01 -20.98 -4.95
C ALA A 196 10.26 -21.97 -6.10
N LYS A 197 10.45 -21.49 -7.35
CA LYS A 197 10.83 -22.33 -8.50
C LYS A 197 12.32 -22.73 -8.50
N THR A 198 13.16 -21.95 -7.85
CA THR A 198 14.62 -22.11 -7.89
C THR A 198 15.24 -22.51 -6.57
N CYS A 199 14.56 -22.23 -5.46
CA CYS A 199 14.98 -22.53 -4.10
C CYS A 199 13.78 -23.06 -3.33
N ALA A 200 13.92 -24.21 -2.67
CA ALA A 200 12.88 -24.72 -1.76
C ALA A 200 12.73 -23.76 -0.57
N ILE A 201 11.55 -23.23 -0.38
CA ILE A 201 11.24 -22.26 0.67
C ILE A 201 10.30 -22.84 1.73
N ARG A 202 10.30 -22.21 2.90
CA ARG A 202 9.31 -22.39 3.96
C ARG A 202 8.80 -21.03 4.37
N LEU A 203 7.48 -20.91 4.54
CA LEU A 203 6.86 -19.79 5.21
C LEU A 203 6.75 -20.08 6.70
N LEU A 204 7.12 -19.13 7.54
CA LEU A 204 6.95 -19.22 9.00
C LEU A 204 5.58 -18.66 9.38
N SER A 205 4.84 -19.37 10.23
CA SER A 205 3.56 -18.87 10.74
C SER A 205 3.75 -17.69 11.69
N VAL A 206 2.88 -16.69 11.54
CA VAL A 206 2.72 -15.57 12.47
C VAL A 206 1.42 -15.80 13.26
N ASP A 207 1.41 -16.84 14.09
CA ASP A 207 0.23 -17.31 14.80
C ASP A 207 0.42 -17.32 16.34
N GLY A 208 -0.48 -17.99 17.04
CA GLY A 208 -0.40 -18.19 18.49
C GLY A 208 -0.24 -16.88 19.26
N GLY A 209 0.74 -16.86 20.17
CA GLY A 209 1.00 -15.70 21.03
C GLY A 209 1.52 -14.48 20.26
N VAL A 210 2.26 -14.68 19.16
CA VAL A 210 2.77 -13.59 18.31
C VAL A 210 1.61 -12.94 17.56
N GLY A 211 0.81 -13.73 16.86
CA GLY A 211 -0.37 -13.23 16.14
C GLY A 211 -1.36 -12.52 17.07
N ALA A 212 -1.63 -13.11 18.25
CA ALA A 212 -2.52 -12.48 19.22
C ALA A 212 -2.01 -11.11 19.71
N ARG A 213 -0.70 -10.95 19.94
CA ARG A 213 -0.12 -9.66 20.33
C ARG A 213 -0.23 -8.63 19.21
N LEU A 214 0.01 -9.03 17.95
CA LEU A 214 -0.12 -8.12 16.80
C LEU A 214 -1.56 -7.64 16.62
N LEU A 215 -2.54 -8.55 16.63
CA LEU A 215 -3.96 -8.23 16.49
C LEU A 215 -4.48 -7.35 17.63
N ALA A 216 -3.94 -7.51 18.85
CA ALA A 216 -4.32 -6.67 19.99
C ALA A 216 -3.67 -5.28 19.96
N ALA A 217 -2.45 -5.17 19.43
CA ALA A 217 -1.68 -3.90 19.43
C ALA A 217 -1.99 -3.02 18.21
N TYR A 218 -2.38 -3.62 17.09
CA TYR A 218 -2.54 -2.94 15.80
C TYR A 218 -3.91 -3.27 15.18
N PRO A 219 -4.91 -2.40 15.34
CA PRO A 219 -6.29 -2.65 14.85
C PRO A 219 -6.43 -2.84 13.34
N ALA A 220 -5.46 -2.36 12.57
CA ALA A 220 -5.45 -2.53 11.12
C ALA A 220 -5.09 -3.95 10.67
N TYR A 221 -4.47 -4.77 11.55
CA TYR A 221 -4.19 -6.17 11.22
C TYR A 221 -5.43 -7.05 11.30
N ARG A 222 -5.46 -8.04 10.43
CA ARG A 222 -6.46 -9.12 10.42
C ARG A 222 -5.74 -10.47 10.43
N ALA A 223 -6.36 -11.50 11.02
CA ALA A 223 -5.88 -12.86 10.89
C ALA A 223 -6.10 -13.34 9.45
N CYS A 224 -5.08 -13.97 8.88
CA CYS A 224 -5.07 -14.42 7.50
C CYS A 224 -4.48 -15.83 7.42
N VAL A 225 -4.86 -16.58 6.38
CA VAL A 225 -4.29 -17.89 6.04
C VAL A 225 -3.72 -17.81 4.64
N ILE A 226 -2.48 -18.23 4.47
CA ILE A 226 -1.88 -18.50 3.17
C ILE A 226 -2.16 -19.97 2.87
N PRO A 227 -3.05 -20.30 1.91
CA PRO A 227 -3.46 -21.66 1.65
C PRO A 227 -2.30 -22.55 1.18
N ALA A 228 -2.34 -23.83 1.53
CA ALA A 228 -1.44 -24.83 0.96
C ALA A 228 -1.45 -24.77 -0.57
N GLY A 229 -0.28 -24.92 -1.18
CA GLY A 229 -0.11 -24.83 -2.64
C GLY A 229 -0.08 -23.42 -3.21
N THR A 230 -0.08 -22.37 -2.38
CA THR A 230 0.13 -20.98 -2.86
C THR A 230 1.48 -20.84 -3.53
N TYR A 231 2.54 -21.44 -2.98
CA TYR A 231 3.87 -21.45 -3.58
C TYR A 231 4.36 -22.89 -3.81
N ALA A 232 5.27 -23.08 -4.75
CA ALA A 232 5.84 -24.39 -5.04
C ALA A 232 6.50 -24.99 -3.79
N GLY A 233 6.08 -26.19 -3.40
CA GLY A 233 6.61 -26.90 -2.22
C GLY A 233 6.06 -26.46 -0.87
N GLN A 234 5.05 -25.59 -0.85
CA GLN A 234 4.29 -25.24 0.36
C GLN A 234 3.06 -26.16 0.44
N ASP A 235 3.16 -27.22 1.22
CA ASP A 235 2.15 -28.30 1.28
C ASP A 235 1.13 -28.10 2.41
N GLU A 236 1.31 -27.11 3.29
CA GLU A 236 0.46 -26.84 4.45
C GLU A 236 -0.04 -25.39 4.45
N ASP A 237 -1.20 -25.17 5.07
CA ASP A 237 -1.69 -23.83 5.36
C ASP A 237 -0.75 -23.10 6.32
N VAL A 238 -0.50 -21.82 6.07
CA VAL A 238 0.33 -20.97 6.94
C VAL A 238 -0.51 -19.84 7.51
N TRP A 239 -0.63 -19.81 8.83
CA TRP A 239 -1.34 -18.75 9.54
C TRP A 239 -0.46 -17.51 9.66
N THR A 240 -1.04 -16.34 9.37
CA THR A 240 -0.34 -15.07 9.44
C THR A 240 -1.32 -13.94 9.73
N VAL A 241 -0.82 -12.71 9.67
CA VAL A 241 -1.61 -11.48 9.71
C VAL A 241 -1.54 -10.76 8.37
N SER A 242 -2.54 -9.96 8.10
CA SER A 242 -2.63 -9.17 6.86
C SER A 242 -3.05 -7.74 7.15
N VAL A 243 -2.79 -6.86 6.19
CA VAL A 243 -3.27 -5.50 6.10
C VAL A 243 -3.97 -5.30 4.76
N GLN A 244 -4.70 -4.20 4.61
CA GLN A 244 -5.40 -3.86 3.37
C GLN A 244 -4.57 -2.84 2.57
N ALA A 245 -4.35 -3.07 1.28
CA ALA A 245 -3.88 -2.03 0.37
C ALA A 245 -5.01 -1.04 0.08
N LEU A 246 -4.75 0.25 0.20
CA LEU A 246 -5.71 1.34 -0.01
C LEU A 246 -5.26 2.26 -1.14
N LEU A 247 -6.21 2.68 -1.99
CA LEU A 247 -6.05 3.86 -2.82
C LEU A 247 -6.45 5.08 -2.00
N LEU A 248 -5.55 6.05 -1.92
CA LEU A 248 -5.69 7.28 -1.13
C LEU A 248 -5.70 8.51 -2.05
N ALA A 249 -6.39 9.55 -1.63
CA ALA A 249 -6.39 10.86 -2.28
C ALA A 249 -6.07 11.98 -1.30
N SER A 250 -5.32 12.99 -1.75
CA SER A 250 -5.08 14.21 -0.99
C SER A 250 -6.40 14.96 -0.76
N ASN A 251 -6.63 15.42 0.48
CA ASN A 251 -7.80 16.24 0.84
C ASN A 251 -7.78 17.64 0.21
N ALA A 252 -6.68 18.02 -0.46
CA ALA A 252 -6.62 19.22 -1.29
C ALA A 252 -7.30 19.04 -2.67
N LEU A 253 -7.63 17.81 -3.08
CA LEU A 253 -8.43 17.59 -4.30
C LEU A 253 -9.89 17.95 -4.06
N SER A 254 -10.55 18.48 -5.10
CA SER A 254 -11.98 18.74 -5.00
C SER A 254 -12.80 17.45 -5.00
N ASP A 255 -13.93 17.44 -4.30
CA ASP A 255 -14.88 16.33 -4.24
C ASP A 255 -15.28 15.85 -5.64
N GLU A 256 -15.55 16.78 -6.57
CA GLU A 256 -15.89 16.46 -7.94
C GLU A 256 -14.74 15.71 -8.67
N THR A 257 -13.49 16.08 -8.41
CA THR A 257 -12.33 15.42 -8.99
C THR A 257 -12.20 13.99 -8.49
N VAL A 258 -12.31 13.77 -7.16
CA VAL A 258 -12.21 12.45 -6.56
C VAL A 258 -13.44 11.59 -6.90
N GLN A 259 -14.64 12.16 -6.93
CA GLN A 259 -15.85 11.44 -7.36
C GLN A 259 -15.70 10.90 -8.81
N ARG A 260 -15.23 11.74 -9.75
CA ARG A 260 -14.97 11.30 -11.13
C ARG A 260 -13.85 10.27 -11.22
N LEU A 261 -12.80 10.41 -10.40
CA LEU A 261 -11.70 9.44 -10.32
C LEU A 261 -12.23 8.07 -9.87
N THR A 262 -13.03 8.05 -8.79
CA THR A 262 -13.62 6.84 -8.23
C THR A 262 -14.55 6.17 -9.24
N ALA A 263 -15.41 6.93 -9.91
CA ALA A 263 -16.28 6.42 -10.97
C ALA A 263 -15.46 5.77 -12.10
N ARG A 264 -14.44 6.46 -12.62
CA ARG A 264 -13.58 5.91 -13.69
C ARG A 264 -12.82 4.66 -13.27
N TYR A 265 -12.37 4.59 -12.01
CA TYR A 265 -11.72 3.40 -11.49
C TYR A 265 -12.67 2.21 -11.55
N PHE A 266 -13.88 2.32 -11.01
CA PHE A 266 -14.84 1.22 -11.01
C PHE A 266 -15.41 0.91 -12.40
N ASP A 267 -15.55 1.90 -13.28
CA ASP A 267 -15.93 1.68 -14.69
C ASP A 267 -14.89 0.83 -15.46
N SER A 268 -13.63 0.83 -15.01
CA SER A 268 -12.52 0.12 -15.64
C SER A 268 -11.88 -0.94 -14.75
N VAL A 269 -12.47 -1.25 -13.60
CA VAL A 269 -11.86 -2.09 -12.57
C VAL A 269 -11.50 -3.49 -13.05
N ASP A 270 -12.29 -4.10 -13.92
CA ASP A 270 -12.00 -5.42 -14.49
C ASP A 270 -10.73 -5.38 -15.37
N ALA A 271 -10.56 -4.31 -16.15
CA ALA A 271 -9.37 -4.13 -16.98
C ALA A 271 -8.11 -3.85 -16.13
N VAL A 272 -8.27 -3.13 -15.01
CA VAL A 272 -7.21 -2.92 -14.03
C VAL A 272 -6.86 -4.24 -13.35
N ALA A 273 -7.85 -5.00 -12.88
CA ALA A 273 -7.66 -6.28 -12.21
C ALA A 273 -6.97 -7.33 -13.10
N ALA A 274 -7.31 -7.36 -14.38
CA ALA A 274 -6.66 -8.26 -15.33
C ALA A 274 -5.16 -7.96 -15.57
N ALA A 275 -4.70 -6.76 -15.23
CA ALA A 275 -3.32 -6.33 -15.40
C ALA A 275 -2.48 -6.37 -14.11
N VAL A 276 -3.07 -6.77 -12.97
CA VAL A 276 -2.42 -6.83 -11.66
C VAL A 276 -2.27 -8.29 -11.23
N PRO A 277 -1.11 -8.71 -10.70
CA PRO A 277 -0.83 -10.12 -10.41
C PRO A 277 -1.54 -10.67 -9.15
N VAL A 278 -2.39 -9.87 -8.49
CA VAL A 278 -3.14 -10.25 -7.30
C VAL A 278 -4.64 -10.02 -7.49
N PRO A 279 -5.52 -10.77 -6.80
CA PRO A 279 -6.96 -10.53 -6.85
C PRO A 279 -7.31 -9.15 -6.29
N LEU A 280 -7.79 -8.24 -7.13
CA LEU A 280 -8.30 -6.94 -6.69
C LEU A 280 -9.75 -7.04 -6.19
N VAL A 281 -10.10 -6.16 -5.25
CA VAL A 281 -11.49 -5.90 -4.88
C VAL A 281 -12.15 -5.14 -6.03
N THR A 282 -13.03 -5.82 -6.77
CA THR A 282 -13.73 -5.26 -7.93
C THR A 282 -15.15 -4.80 -7.59
N ASP A 283 -15.72 -5.27 -6.48
CA ASP A 283 -17.04 -4.85 -6.00
C ASP A 283 -16.94 -3.54 -5.22
N PRO A 284 -17.60 -2.46 -5.68
CA PRO A 284 -17.61 -1.18 -4.97
C PRO A 284 -18.12 -1.26 -3.52
N ALA A 285 -19.06 -2.16 -3.22
CA ALA A 285 -19.58 -2.30 -1.87
C ALA A 285 -18.53 -2.90 -0.91
N VAL A 286 -17.72 -3.85 -1.40
CA VAL A 286 -16.61 -4.43 -0.64
C VAL A 286 -15.49 -3.40 -0.47
N ALA A 287 -15.16 -2.66 -1.54
CA ALA A 287 -14.13 -1.62 -1.50
C ALA A 287 -14.48 -0.48 -0.53
N ALA A 288 -15.78 -0.16 -0.39
CA ALA A 288 -16.29 0.88 0.50
C ALA A 288 -16.39 0.44 1.98
N ALA A 289 -16.14 -0.84 2.30
CA ALA A 289 -16.35 -1.40 3.64
C ALA A 289 -15.04 -1.71 4.40
N GLN A 290 -13.88 -1.45 3.80
CA GLN A 290 -12.60 -1.96 4.34
C GLN A 290 -11.56 -0.87 4.65
N SER A 291 -11.96 0.40 4.78
CA SER A 291 -11.03 1.45 5.19
C SER A 291 -10.99 1.62 6.71
N VAL A 292 -9.78 1.83 7.23
CA VAL A 292 -9.51 2.17 8.64
C VAL A 292 -9.44 3.68 8.87
N ILE A 293 -9.44 4.47 7.79
CA ILE A 293 -9.48 5.94 7.83
C ILE A 293 -10.71 6.44 7.05
N PRO A 294 -11.15 7.69 7.26
CA PRO A 294 -12.30 8.24 6.55
C PRO A 294 -12.16 8.18 5.03
N TYR A 295 -13.25 7.94 4.32
CA TYR A 295 -13.30 8.11 2.88
C TYR A 295 -13.30 9.59 2.49
N HIS A 296 -12.64 9.93 1.39
CA HIS A 296 -12.73 11.26 0.79
C HIS A 296 -14.19 11.56 0.43
N THR A 297 -14.66 12.78 0.72
CA THR A 297 -16.06 13.18 0.48
C THR A 297 -16.51 12.92 -0.95
N GLY A 298 -15.63 13.13 -1.94
CA GLY A 298 -15.89 12.79 -3.33
C GLY A 298 -16.05 11.28 -3.59
N ALA A 299 -15.24 10.44 -2.94
CA ALA A 299 -15.38 8.98 -3.03
C ALA A 299 -16.68 8.52 -2.35
N ALA A 300 -16.97 9.04 -1.16
CA ALA A 300 -18.21 8.76 -0.43
C ALA A 300 -19.44 9.17 -1.25
N ALA A 301 -19.38 10.30 -1.96
CA ALA A 301 -20.47 10.75 -2.85
C ALA A 301 -20.69 9.77 -4.03
N TYR A 302 -19.62 9.21 -4.59
CA TYR A 302 -19.74 8.16 -5.62
C TYR A 302 -20.46 6.93 -5.04
N TYR A 303 -19.99 6.39 -3.90
CA TYR A 303 -20.59 5.21 -3.28
C TYR A 303 -22.06 5.43 -2.93
N THR A 304 -22.39 6.57 -2.33
CA THR A 304 -23.77 6.93 -2.01
C THR A 304 -24.67 7.00 -3.25
N ALA A 305 -24.15 7.51 -4.37
CA ALA A 305 -24.89 7.55 -5.63
C ALA A 305 -25.16 6.14 -6.21
N GLN A 306 -24.35 5.14 -5.83
CA GLN A 306 -24.56 3.72 -6.13
C GLN A 306 -25.45 2.99 -5.09
N GLY A 307 -25.95 3.70 -4.08
CA GLY A 307 -26.74 3.10 -2.99
C GLY A 307 -25.89 2.38 -1.93
N ILE A 308 -24.58 2.62 -1.92
CA ILE A 308 -23.62 2.03 -0.98
C ILE A 308 -23.30 3.05 0.11
N THR A 309 -23.39 2.63 1.37
CA THR A 309 -22.92 3.43 2.52
C THR A 309 -21.49 3.04 2.83
N PRO A 310 -20.49 3.93 2.64
CA PRO A 310 -19.13 3.62 3.02
C PRO A 310 -19.02 3.33 4.53
N ALA A 311 -18.33 2.25 4.88
CA ALA A 311 -18.05 1.90 6.27
C ALA A 311 -16.61 2.29 6.60
N GLY A 312 -16.43 3.28 7.43
CA GLY A 312 -15.14 3.79 7.90
C GLY A 312 -15.39 4.89 8.94
N PRO A 313 -14.34 5.33 9.66
CA PRO A 313 -14.48 6.43 10.61
C PRO A 313 -15.02 7.69 9.92
N GLU A 314 -15.81 8.50 10.64
CA GLU A 314 -16.31 9.77 10.10
C GLU A 314 -15.19 10.81 10.02
N MET A 315 -15.15 11.60 8.94
CA MET A 315 -14.22 12.72 8.82
C MET A 315 -14.47 13.73 9.95
N GLY A 316 -13.44 13.93 10.79
CA GLY A 316 -13.50 14.89 11.91
C GLY A 316 -13.82 14.31 13.27
N ALA A 317 -14.12 13.03 13.41
CA ALA A 317 -14.16 12.36 14.71
C ALA A 317 -12.76 12.39 15.35
N SER A 318 -12.68 12.75 16.63
CA SER A 318 -11.41 12.60 17.36
C SER A 318 -11.27 11.15 17.84
N PRO A 319 -10.04 10.64 18.05
CA PRO A 319 -9.83 9.27 18.55
C PRO A 319 -10.59 8.96 19.85
N GLU A 320 -10.87 9.98 20.67
CA GLU A 320 -11.66 9.85 21.89
C GLU A 320 -13.17 9.65 21.63
N GLN A 321 -13.68 10.08 20.48
CA GLN A 321 -15.08 9.90 20.07
C GLN A 321 -15.32 8.54 19.42
N GLU A 322 -14.33 7.98 18.74
CA GLU A 322 -14.38 6.64 18.13
C GLU A 322 -14.32 5.53 19.17
N ALA A 323 -13.61 5.73 20.29
CA ALA A 323 -13.53 4.76 21.38
C ALA A 323 -14.82 4.67 22.23
N ALA A 324 -15.80 5.58 22.03
CA ALA A 324 -17.04 5.68 22.79
C ALA A 324 -18.27 5.23 21.99
N ALA A 325 -18.14 4.87 20.71
CA ALA A 325 -19.21 4.38 19.83
C ALA A 325 -19.11 2.87 19.63
#